data_2107a5b3d2f9c2c50d39baec1f785ffe
#
_entry.id   2107a5b3d2f9c2c50d39baec1f785ffe
#
_cell.length_a   1.000
_cell.length_b   1.000
_cell.length_c   1.000
_cell.angle_alpha   90.00
_cell.angle_beta   90.00
_cell.angle_gamma   90.00
#
_symmetry.space_group_name_H-M   'P 1'
#
loop_
_entity.id
_entity.type
_entity.pdbx_description
1 polymer ?
#
loop_
_entity_poly.entity_id
_entity_poly.type
_entity_poly.pdbx_seq_one_letter_code
_entity_poly.pdbx_strand_id
1 'polypeptide(L)'
;MSYTVLARRYRSQAFADVVGQEPVAKTLRNAIATGRVAHAYLFSGTRGVGKTSMARLFARALNAPATVSDCPKPGAESPAGHANTGEKQPGIQPDYEYPEEDVQHRMAEAIMRGDDLNVIEIDGASHNKVEDARDLIANAGLSPTTHARFKIYIIDEVHMLSTAAFNALLKTMEEPPPHVKFILATTEPQKVPPTIQSRCQRFDFRNIPSGRIAEHLRSVLDKEGVEADDEVVFQLAALGNGSMRDALSLLDRLIATGDRPLTTTTLEEMFGLPDAELIHRLIAAFADGDVPAALNQAGDLLARGISQDQLVEVLIDHLRTLMLISACGSDTSLVEIAPQGREKAAELAGRFDTPALVHMIALCENLQRSSRASANGRALLDATLARLCLTENIADVAALLAGDSRIATPPQKKK
;
A
#
# COMPACT_ATOMS: atom_id res chain seq x y z
N MET A 1 23.83 -12.41 16.22
CA MET A 1 22.60 -12.66 15.46
C MET A 1 22.61 -11.71 14.27
N SER A 2 22.32 -12.20 13.05
CA SER A 2 22.22 -11.31 11.89
C SER A 2 20.97 -10.43 12.03
N TYR A 3 21.09 -9.14 11.76
CA TYR A 3 19.97 -8.20 11.76
C TYR A 3 18.93 -8.62 10.71
N THR A 4 17.67 -8.62 11.10
CA THR A 4 16.55 -8.91 10.19
C THR A 4 15.69 -7.65 10.04
N VAL A 5 15.51 -7.19 8.80
CA VAL A 5 14.72 -5.98 8.48
C VAL A 5 13.29 -6.09 9.01
N LEU A 6 12.72 -4.96 9.47
CA LEU A 6 11.39 -4.90 10.09
C LEU A 6 10.30 -5.50 9.21
N ALA A 7 10.32 -5.25 7.92
CA ALA A 7 9.35 -5.80 6.96
C ALA A 7 9.32 -7.35 6.90
N ARG A 8 10.41 -8.02 7.31
CA ARG A 8 10.47 -9.48 7.43
C ARG A 8 10.12 -9.94 8.85
N ARG A 9 10.60 -9.24 9.87
CA ARG A 9 10.41 -9.59 11.29
C ARG A 9 8.96 -9.44 11.74
N TYR A 10 8.27 -8.39 11.27
CA TYR A 10 6.87 -8.10 11.58
C TYR A 10 5.88 -8.61 10.53
N ARG A 11 6.27 -9.63 9.77
CA ARG A 11 5.33 -10.31 8.86
C ARG A 11 4.24 -11.00 9.67
N SER A 12 2.97 -10.82 9.23
CA SER A 12 1.78 -11.42 9.87
C SER A 12 1.96 -12.92 10.11
N GLN A 13 1.66 -13.36 11.32
CA GLN A 13 1.74 -14.76 11.74
C GLN A 13 0.35 -15.40 11.88
N ALA A 14 -0.73 -14.61 11.93
CA ALA A 14 -2.11 -15.06 11.94
C ALA A 14 -2.95 -14.26 10.94
N PHE A 15 -4.11 -14.76 10.57
CA PHE A 15 -5.02 -14.02 9.69
C PHE A 15 -5.52 -12.72 10.33
N ALA A 16 -5.60 -12.68 11.67
CA ALA A 16 -5.97 -11.49 12.43
C ALA A 16 -4.90 -10.38 12.37
N ASP A 17 -3.64 -10.74 12.15
CA ASP A 17 -2.53 -9.79 12.06
C ASP A 17 -2.47 -9.07 10.71
N VAL A 18 -3.28 -9.50 9.74
CA VAL A 18 -3.22 -8.95 8.38
C VAL A 18 -3.99 -7.64 8.33
N VAL A 19 -3.27 -6.55 8.14
CA VAL A 19 -3.83 -5.19 8.12
C VAL A 19 -4.40 -4.86 6.74
N GLY A 20 -5.64 -4.34 6.73
CA GLY A 20 -6.30 -3.80 5.52
C GLY A 20 -6.83 -4.85 4.54
N GLN A 21 -6.67 -6.16 4.84
CA GLN A 21 -7.13 -7.27 3.98
C GLN A 21 -8.07 -8.22 4.74
N GLU A 22 -8.77 -7.72 5.76
CA GLU A 22 -9.66 -8.50 6.62
C GLU A 22 -10.73 -9.30 5.83
N PRO A 23 -11.33 -8.77 4.73
CA PRO A 23 -12.30 -9.53 3.94
C PRO A 23 -11.69 -10.74 3.24
N VAL A 24 -10.46 -10.61 2.74
CA VAL A 24 -9.72 -11.70 2.10
C VAL A 24 -9.37 -12.77 3.14
N ALA A 25 -8.80 -12.35 4.28
CA ALA A 25 -8.46 -13.23 5.39
C ALA A 25 -9.69 -14.03 5.89
N LYS A 26 -10.83 -13.36 6.09
CA LYS A 26 -12.09 -13.98 6.50
C LYS A 26 -12.56 -15.01 5.49
N THR A 27 -12.50 -14.71 4.20
CA THR A 27 -12.96 -15.63 3.14
C THR A 27 -12.07 -16.87 3.06
N LEU A 28 -10.74 -16.72 3.15
CA LEU A 28 -9.81 -17.84 3.15
C LEU A 28 -9.99 -18.73 4.39
N ARG A 29 -10.18 -18.15 5.57
CA ARG A 29 -10.51 -18.89 6.81
C ARG A 29 -11.79 -19.71 6.65
N ASN A 30 -12.82 -19.11 6.10
CA ASN A 30 -14.10 -19.81 5.86
C ASN A 30 -13.94 -20.96 4.86
N ALA A 31 -13.12 -20.77 3.80
CA ALA A 31 -12.82 -21.83 2.84
C ALA A 31 -12.11 -23.03 3.52
N ILE A 32 -11.19 -22.78 4.45
CA ILE A 32 -10.54 -23.83 5.25
C ILE A 32 -11.56 -24.53 6.16
N ALA A 33 -12.35 -23.75 6.92
CA ALA A 33 -13.33 -24.27 7.88
C ALA A 33 -14.37 -25.18 7.21
N THR A 34 -14.85 -24.78 6.02
CA THR A 34 -15.87 -25.52 5.27
C THR A 34 -15.30 -26.61 4.37
N GLY A 35 -13.97 -26.75 4.31
CA GLY A 35 -13.30 -27.68 3.39
C GLY A 35 -13.38 -27.30 1.90
N ARG A 36 -13.91 -26.13 1.57
CA ARG A 36 -14.10 -25.64 0.20
C ARG A 36 -12.83 -24.93 -0.32
N VAL A 37 -11.73 -25.67 -0.34
CA VAL A 37 -10.44 -25.13 -0.80
C VAL A 37 -10.29 -25.35 -2.30
N ALA A 38 -10.29 -24.26 -3.08
CA ALA A 38 -10.09 -24.33 -4.53
C ALA A 38 -8.69 -24.87 -4.88
N HIS A 39 -8.51 -25.33 -6.10
CA HIS A 39 -7.21 -25.80 -6.59
C HIS A 39 -6.26 -24.66 -6.98
N ALA A 40 -6.80 -23.48 -7.35
CA ALA A 40 -6.01 -22.33 -7.76
C ALA A 40 -6.62 -21.01 -7.24
N TYR A 41 -5.73 -20.11 -6.81
CA TYR A 41 -6.01 -18.78 -6.30
C TYR A 41 -5.20 -17.75 -7.08
N LEU A 42 -5.79 -16.59 -7.35
CA LEU A 42 -5.10 -15.45 -7.94
C LEU A 42 -5.22 -14.24 -7.01
N PHE A 43 -4.12 -13.83 -6.41
CA PHE A 43 -4.01 -12.65 -5.55
C PHE A 43 -3.51 -11.47 -6.37
N SER A 44 -4.36 -10.48 -6.63
CA SER A 44 -4.05 -9.28 -7.41
C SER A 44 -4.04 -8.04 -6.52
N GLY A 45 -3.16 -7.08 -6.82
CA GLY A 45 -3.06 -5.81 -6.10
C GLY A 45 -1.67 -5.23 -6.12
N THR A 46 -1.50 -4.00 -5.67
CA THR A 46 -0.23 -3.28 -5.64
C THR A 46 0.86 -4.00 -4.83
N ARG A 47 2.10 -3.59 -5.02
CA ARG A 47 3.24 -4.14 -4.27
C ARG A 47 3.11 -3.82 -2.78
N GLY A 48 3.56 -4.74 -1.91
CA GLY A 48 3.67 -4.48 -0.46
C GLY A 48 2.38 -4.52 0.34
N VAL A 49 1.22 -4.84 -0.27
CA VAL A 49 -0.09 -4.94 0.39
C VAL A 49 -0.36 -6.28 1.09
N GLY A 50 0.61 -7.20 1.09
CA GLY A 50 0.53 -8.46 1.83
C GLY A 50 0.16 -9.70 1.03
N LYS A 51 0.15 -9.69 -0.32
CA LYS A 51 -0.19 -10.86 -1.17
C LYS A 51 0.62 -12.10 -0.83
N THR A 52 1.95 -12.03 -0.86
CA THR A 52 2.86 -13.14 -0.57
C THR A 52 2.79 -13.56 0.90
N SER A 53 2.59 -12.62 1.83
CA SER A 53 2.40 -12.92 3.26
C SER A 53 1.10 -13.72 3.47
N MET A 54 0.01 -13.31 2.84
CA MET A 54 -1.25 -14.03 2.87
C MET A 54 -1.14 -15.42 2.23
N ALA A 55 -0.40 -15.54 1.13
CA ALA A 55 -0.16 -16.83 0.47
C ALA A 55 0.55 -17.82 1.40
N ARG A 56 1.61 -17.39 2.07
CA ARG A 56 2.33 -18.23 3.05
C ARG A 56 1.46 -18.57 4.26
N LEU A 57 0.72 -17.59 4.78
CA LEU A 57 -0.19 -17.82 5.90
C LEU A 57 -1.29 -18.83 5.53
N PHE A 58 -1.85 -18.72 4.33
CA PHE A 58 -2.86 -19.65 3.84
C PHE A 58 -2.26 -21.05 3.62
N ALA A 59 -1.06 -21.16 3.04
CA ALA A 59 -0.35 -22.43 2.87
C ALA A 59 -0.06 -23.09 4.23
N ARG A 60 0.39 -22.29 5.21
CA ARG A 60 0.60 -22.75 6.60
C ARG A 60 -0.70 -23.27 7.22
N ALA A 61 -1.81 -22.55 7.07
CA ALA A 61 -3.09 -22.96 7.61
C ALA A 61 -3.65 -24.24 6.97
N LEU A 62 -3.28 -24.54 5.73
CA LEU A 62 -3.67 -25.76 5.02
C LEU A 62 -2.87 -26.98 5.48
N ASN A 63 -1.56 -26.82 5.75
CA ASN A 63 -0.66 -27.92 6.08
C ASN A 63 -0.36 -28.07 7.57
N ALA A 64 -0.40 -26.97 8.33
CA ALA A 64 -0.14 -26.94 9.78
C ALA A 64 -1.19 -26.08 10.54
N PRO A 65 -2.47 -26.47 10.51
CA PRO A 65 -3.56 -25.64 11.05
C PRO A 65 -3.47 -25.37 12.55
N ALA A 66 -2.89 -26.28 13.35
CA ALA A 66 -2.73 -26.09 14.79
C ALA A 66 -1.81 -24.91 15.14
N THR A 67 -0.98 -24.45 14.19
CA THR A 67 -0.01 -23.35 14.40
C THR A 67 -0.59 -21.96 14.09
N VAL A 68 -1.83 -21.89 13.58
CA VAL A 68 -2.52 -20.63 13.25
C VAL A 68 -3.68 -20.46 14.22
N SER A 69 -3.46 -19.65 15.25
CA SER A 69 -4.36 -19.52 16.42
C SER A 69 -5.80 -19.12 16.07
N ASP A 70 -5.99 -18.39 15.00
CA ASP A 70 -7.31 -17.91 14.55
C ASP A 70 -7.87 -18.71 13.37
N CYS A 71 -7.21 -19.80 12.98
CA CYS A 71 -7.69 -20.69 11.91
C CYS A 71 -8.57 -21.79 12.50
N PRO A 72 -9.82 -21.94 12.04
CA PRO A 72 -10.67 -23.04 12.47
C PRO A 72 -10.10 -24.38 12.00
N LYS A 73 -10.10 -25.37 12.89
CA LYS A 73 -9.67 -26.74 12.51
C LYS A 73 -10.60 -27.26 11.43
N PRO A 74 -10.05 -27.90 10.37
CA PRO A 74 -10.88 -28.52 9.34
C PRO A 74 -11.83 -29.56 9.98
N GLY A 75 -13.13 -29.42 9.74
CA GLY A 75 -14.16 -30.30 10.32
C GLY A 75 -14.74 -29.86 11.66
N ALA A 76 -14.31 -28.72 12.24
CA ALA A 76 -15.01 -28.10 13.34
C ALA A 76 -16.36 -27.55 12.88
N GLU A 77 -17.44 -27.81 13.63
CA GLU A 77 -18.78 -27.32 13.32
C GLU A 77 -18.76 -25.80 13.17
N SER A 78 -19.23 -25.33 12.02
CA SER A 78 -19.38 -23.90 11.75
C SER A 78 -20.44 -23.33 12.68
N PRO A 79 -20.23 -22.19 13.38
CA PRO A 79 -21.23 -21.60 14.27
C PRO A 79 -22.49 -21.09 13.56
N ALA A 80 -22.56 -21.16 12.25
CA ALA A 80 -23.78 -20.91 11.46
C ALA A 80 -24.38 -22.26 11.03
N GLY A 81 -25.43 -22.70 11.73
CA GLY A 81 -26.15 -23.94 11.58
C GLY A 81 -26.63 -24.32 10.17
N HIS A 82 -25.70 -24.57 9.27
CA HIS A 82 -25.97 -25.23 8.00
C HIS A 82 -25.60 -26.70 8.17
N ALA A 83 -26.65 -27.50 8.30
CA ALA A 83 -26.58 -28.94 8.36
C ALA A 83 -25.70 -29.49 7.24
N ASN A 84 -24.68 -30.25 7.64
CA ASN A 84 -23.78 -30.99 6.77
C ASN A 84 -24.63 -32.05 6.02
N THR A 85 -25.14 -31.69 4.84
CA THR A 85 -25.72 -32.68 3.92
C THR A 85 -24.56 -33.50 3.41
N GLY A 86 -24.50 -34.76 3.78
CA GLY A 86 -23.41 -35.72 3.61
C GLY A 86 -22.97 -36.06 2.19
N GLU A 87 -22.80 -35.07 1.34
CA GLU A 87 -22.17 -35.24 0.03
C GLU A 87 -20.66 -35.13 0.19
N LYS A 88 -19.99 -36.25 0.02
CA LYS A 88 -18.51 -36.34 -0.07
C LYS A 88 -18.03 -35.45 -1.20
N GLN A 89 -17.40 -34.30 -0.86
CA GLN A 89 -16.80 -33.44 -1.86
C GLN A 89 -15.57 -34.13 -2.47
N PRO A 90 -15.43 -34.17 -3.81
CA PRO A 90 -14.25 -34.72 -4.47
C PRO A 90 -13.02 -33.86 -4.16
N GLY A 91 -11.99 -34.44 -3.55
CA GLY A 91 -10.69 -33.80 -3.35
C GLY A 91 -10.23 -33.63 -1.90
N ILE A 92 -11.05 -33.91 -0.90
CA ILE A 92 -10.63 -33.98 0.50
C ILE A 92 -10.43 -35.46 0.83
N GLN A 93 -9.20 -35.86 1.16
CA GLN A 93 -9.00 -37.20 1.76
C GLN A 93 -9.68 -37.17 3.14
N PRO A 94 -10.78 -37.93 3.35
CA PRO A 94 -11.53 -37.86 4.61
C PRO A 94 -10.76 -38.38 5.82
N ASP A 95 -9.67 -39.08 5.60
CA ASP A 95 -8.90 -39.81 6.59
C ASP A 95 -7.50 -39.24 6.81
N TYR A 96 -7.22 -37.97 6.38
CA TYR A 96 -5.92 -37.37 6.64
C TYR A 96 -5.84 -36.92 8.11
N GLU A 97 -4.99 -37.59 8.88
CA GLU A 97 -4.61 -37.16 10.24
C GLU A 97 -3.43 -36.19 10.15
N TYR A 98 -3.61 -34.99 10.75
CA TYR A 98 -2.51 -34.06 10.86
C TYR A 98 -1.44 -34.63 11.79
N PRO A 99 -0.15 -34.42 11.49
CA PRO A 99 0.93 -34.88 12.33
C PRO A 99 0.91 -34.24 13.73
N GLU A 100 1.72 -34.75 14.64
CA GLU A 100 1.90 -34.22 15.98
C GLU A 100 2.21 -32.71 15.96
N GLU A 101 1.84 -31.99 17.02
CA GLU A 101 1.93 -30.54 17.10
C GLU A 101 3.35 -30.02 16.88
N ASP A 102 4.37 -30.71 17.41
CA ASP A 102 5.79 -30.37 17.22
C ASP A 102 6.22 -30.45 15.74
N VAL A 103 5.69 -31.41 15.01
CA VAL A 103 5.95 -31.55 13.57
C VAL A 103 5.27 -30.43 12.81
N GLN A 104 4.03 -30.07 13.19
CA GLN A 104 3.32 -28.94 12.61
C GLN A 104 4.04 -27.63 12.87
N HIS A 105 4.59 -27.41 14.07
CA HIS A 105 5.38 -26.20 14.37
C HIS A 105 6.62 -26.09 13.49
N ARG A 106 7.41 -27.15 13.34
CA ARG A 106 8.60 -27.16 12.47
C ARG A 106 8.23 -26.89 11.00
N MET A 107 7.15 -27.52 10.52
CA MET A 107 6.64 -27.30 9.16
C MET A 107 6.15 -25.86 8.98
N ALA A 108 5.43 -25.31 9.95
CA ALA A 108 4.97 -23.93 9.93
C ALA A 108 6.10 -22.92 9.84
N GLU A 109 7.17 -23.13 10.62
CA GLU A 109 8.37 -22.28 10.53
C GLU A 109 9.05 -22.37 9.17
N ALA A 110 9.19 -23.58 8.62
CA ALA A 110 9.77 -23.78 7.30
C ALA A 110 8.94 -23.09 6.20
N ILE A 111 7.60 -23.21 6.24
CA ILE A 111 6.70 -22.50 5.32
C ILE A 111 6.87 -20.98 5.42
N MET A 112 6.92 -20.44 6.62
CA MET A 112 7.07 -18.99 6.82
C MET A 112 8.45 -18.47 6.43
N ARG A 113 9.49 -19.30 6.48
CA ARG A 113 10.84 -18.97 5.95
C ARG A 113 10.91 -19.11 4.43
N GLY A 114 10.08 -19.98 3.83
CA GLY A 114 10.11 -20.33 2.40
C GLY A 114 11.02 -21.53 2.08
N ASP A 115 11.30 -22.38 3.07
CA ASP A 115 12.24 -23.52 2.96
C ASP A 115 11.51 -24.88 3.04
N ASP A 116 10.18 -24.90 3.00
CA ASP A 116 9.37 -26.12 3.10
C ASP A 116 9.35 -26.89 1.77
N LEU A 117 9.46 -28.23 1.83
CA LEU A 117 9.49 -29.09 0.65
C LEU A 117 8.14 -29.22 -0.05
N ASN A 118 7.04 -28.96 0.65
CA ASN A 118 5.68 -29.07 0.12
C ASN A 118 5.07 -27.72 -0.22
N VAL A 119 5.69 -26.60 0.21
CA VAL A 119 5.29 -25.25 -0.13
C VAL A 119 6.41 -24.57 -0.90
N ILE A 120 6.33 -24.68 -2.20
CA ILE A 120 7.38 -24.22 -3.13
C ILE A 120 7.03 -22.80 -3.56
N GLU A 121 7.88 -21.85 -3.18
CA GLU A 121 7.73 -20.44 -3.57
C GLU A 121 8.68 -20.11 -4.73
N ILE A 122 8.12 -19.56 -5.80
CA ILE A 122 8.82 -19.18 -7.02
C ILE A 122 8.54 -17.73 -7.33
N ASP A 123 9.57 -16.96 -7.58
CA ASP A 123 9.46 -15.60 -8.11
C ASP A 123 9.46 -15.66 -9.64
N GLY A 124 8.36 -15.26 -10.26
CA GLY A 124 8.19 -15.26 -11.72
C GLY A 124 9.16 -14.33 -12.45
N ALA A 125 9.73 -13.33 -11.77
CA ALA A 125 10.75 -12.49 -12.37
C ALA A 125 12.11 -13.22 -12.53
N SER A 126 12.45 -14.08 -11.57
CA SER A 126 13.72 -14.84 -11.57
C SER A 126 13.60 -16.17 -12.31
N HIS A 127 12.41 -16.77 -12.36
CA HIS A 127 12.11 -18.09 -12.91
C HIS A 127 11.06 -18.02 -14.02
N ASN A 128 11.34 -17.24 -15.07
CA ASN A 128 10.39 -16.96 -16.15
C ASN A 128 10.49 -17.92 -17.34
N LYS A 129 11.41 -18.88 -17.33
CA LYS A 129 11.66 -19.79 -18.43
C LYS A 129 10.68 -20.95 -18.45
N VAL A 130 10.55 -21.56 -19.63
CA VAL A 130 9.68 -22.73 -19.85
C VAL A 130 10.18 -23.96 -19.07
N GLU A 131 11.49 -24.07 -18.93
CA GLU A 131 12.15 -25.15 -18.18
C GLU A 131 11.73 -25.12 -16.72
N ASP A 132 11.77 -23.94 -16.08
CA ASP A 132 11.38 -23.76 -14.68
C ASP A 132 9.91 -24.17 -14.45
N ALA A 133 9.01 -23.78 -15.38
CA ALA A 133 7.61 -24.17 -15.32
C ALA A 133 7.41 -25.67 -15.55
N ARG A 134 8.20 -26.31 -16.43
CA ARG A 134 8.14 -27.76 -16.67
C ARG A 134 8.62 -28.54 -15.45
N ASP A 135 9.70 -28.13 -14.82
CA ASP A 135 10.21 -28.75 -13.59
C ASP A 135 9.19 -28.65 -12.46
N LEU A 136 8.52 -27.51 -12.35
CA LEU A 136 7.42 -27.33 -11.41
C LEU A 136 6.29 -28.31 -11.67
N ILE A 137 5.86 -28.48 -12.93
CA ILE A 137 4.79 -29.39 -13.34
C ILE A 137 5.19 -30.86 -13.14
N ALA A 138 6.40 -31.22 -13.48
CA ALA A 138 6.92 -32.58 -13.27
C ALA A 138 6.89 -32.95 -11.79
N ASN A 139 7.24 -31.99 -10.94
CA ASN A 139 7.21 -32.16 -9.49
C ASN A 139 5.76 -32.11 -8.92
N ALA A 140 4.80 -31.50 -9.62
CA ALA A 140 3.41 -31.43 -9.17
C ALA A 140 2.72 -32.80 -9.14
N GLY A 141 3.15 -33.73 -10.01
CA GLY A 141 2.65 -35.11 -10.02
C GLY A 141 3.10 -35.95 -8.81
N LEU A 142 4.12 -35.50 -8.07
CA LEU A 142 4.62 -36.23 -6.90
C LEU A 142 3.72 -35.95 -5.69
N SER A 143 3.40 -36.99 -4.93
CA SER A 143 2.66 -36.85 -3.67
C SER A 143 3.43 -35.97 -2.67
N PRO A 144 2.71 -35.23 -1.80
CA PRO A 144 3.35 -34.50 -0.72
C PRO A 144 4.06 -35.48 0.23
N THR A 145 4.99 -34.98 1.05
CA THR A 145 5.62 -35.79 2.10
C THR A 145 4.56 -36.25 3.12
N THR A 146 4.87 -37.27 3.91
CA THR A 146 3.96 -37.86 4.89
C THR A 146 3.40 -36.86 5.93
N HIS A 147 4.03 -35.70 6.07
CA HIS A 147 3.66 -34.68 7.06
C HIS A 147 2.85 -33.53 6.46
N ALA A 148 2.63 -33.47 5.15
CA ALA A 148 1.87 -32.40 4.52
C ALA A 148 0.65 -32.94 3.78
N ARG A 149 -0.46 -32.24 3.92
CA ARG A 149 -1.72 -32.55 3.24
C ARG A 149 -1.72 -32.15 1.78
N PHE A 150 -1.13 -30.98 1.48
CA PHE A 150 -1.11 -30.39 0.16
C PHE A 150 0.30 -30.06 -0.27
N LYS A 151 0.54 -30.18 -1.56
CA LYS A 151 1.68 -29.60 -2.24
C LYS A 151 1.26 -28.27 -2.83
N ILE A 152 1.84 -27.17 -2.33
CA ILE A 152 1.38 -25.82 -2.62
C ILE A 152 2.46 -25.08 -3.40
N TYR A 153 2.08 -24.50 -4.53
CA TYR A 153 2.95 -23.67 -5.36
C TYR A 153 2.53 -22.22 -5.24
N ILE A 154 3.39 -21.41 -4.64
CA ILE A 154 3.23 -19.96 -4.56
C ILE A 154 4.08 -19.34 -5.67
N ILE A 155 3.45 -18.73 -6.67
CA ILE A 155 4.15 -18.07 -7.76
C ILE A 155 3.93 -16.57 -7.61
N ASP A 156 4.96 -15.88 -7.14
CA ASP A 156 4.93 -14.43 -7.01
C ASP A 156 5.26 -13.75 -8.34
N GLU A 157 4.72 -12.57 -8.58
CA GLU A 157 4.80 -11.81 -9.83
C GLU A 157 4.56 -12.68 -11.07
N VAL A 158 3.51 -13.51 -11.02
CA VAL A 158 3.19 -14.51 -12.05
C VAL A 158 3.08 -13.91 -13.45
N HIS A 159 2.75 -12.63 -13.59
CA HIS A 159 2.67 -11.92 -14.87
C HIS A 159 4.02 -11.82 -15.61
N MET A 160 5.13 -12.09 -14.93
CA MET A 160 6.48 -12.12 -15.53
C MET A 160 6.80 -13.43 -16.24
N LEU A 161 5.96 -14.47 -16.07
CA LEU A 161 6.14 -15.74 -16.76
C LEU A 161 5.98 -15.58 -18.28
N SER A 162 6.77 -16.35 -19.04
CA SER A 162 6.63 -16.41 -20.49
C SER A 162 5.29 -17.05 -20.90
N THR A 163 4.78 -16.72 -22.08
CA THR A 163 3.57 -17.34 -22.63
C THR A 163 3.68 -18.88 -22.68
N ALA A 164 4.86 -19.40 -22.97
CA ALA A 164 5.08 -20.84 -23.01
C ALA A 164 5.07 -21.49 -21.61
N ALA A 165 5.52 -20.76 -20.55
CA ALA A 165 5.41 -21.19 -19.16
C ALA A 165 3.93 -21.20 -18.72
N PHE A 166 3.14 -20.18 -19.07
CA PHE A 166 1.69 -20.18 -18.82
C PHE A 166 0.99 -21.37 -19.48
N ASN A 167 1.30 -21.66 -20.74
CA ASN A 167 0.70 -22.78 -21.47
C ASN A 167 1.07 -24.14 -20.85
N ALA A 168 2.26 -24.26 -20.28
CA ALA A 168 2.64 -25.44 -19.55
C ALA A 168 1.82 -25.61 -18.26
N LEU A 169 1.64 -24.54 -17.48
CA LEU A 169 0.83 -24.54 -16.25
C LEU A 169 -0.66 -24.83 -16.51
N LEU A 170 -1.20 -24.39 -17.65
CA LEU A 170 -2.62 -24.57 -17.99
C LEU A 170 -3.06 -26.04 -17.90
N LYS A 171 -2.27 -26.98 -18.40
CA LYS A 171 -2.62 -28.42 -18.38
C LYS A 171 -2.83 -28.93 -16.96
N THR A 172 -1.94 -28.55 -16.04
CA THR A 172 -2.04 -28.98 -14.63
C THR A 172 -3.15 -28.24 -13.89
N MET A 173 -3.50 -27.00 -14.31
CA MET A 173 -4.59 -26.23 -13.73
C MET A 173 -5.96 -26.65 -14.26
N GLU A 174 -6.04 -27.31 -15.42
CA GLU A 174 -7.28 -27.91 -15.96
C GLU A 174 -7.65 -29.21 -15.24
N GLU A 175 -6.67 -30.06 -15.02
CA GLU A 175 -6.83 -31.35 -14.34
C GLU A 175 -5.83 -31.44 -13.16
N PRO A 176 -6.03 -30.64 -12.11
CA PRO A 176 -5.09 -30.60 -11.00
C PRO A 176 -5.15 -31.89 -10.17
N PRO A 177 -4.00 -32.46 -9.78
CA PRO A 177 -4.01 -33.51 -8.77
C PRO A 177 -4.68 -33.02 -7.48
N PRO A 178 -5.46 -33.84 -6.77
CA PRO A 178 -6.24 -33.42 -5.60
C PRO A 178 -5.40 -32.77 -4.49
N HIS A 179 -4.16 -33.21 -4.37
CA HIS A 179 -3.19 -32.75 -3.39
C HIS A 179 -2.44 -31.45 -3.81
N VAL A 180 -2.64 -30.96 -5.03
CA VAL A 180 -1.93 -29.77 -5.53
C VAL A 180 -2.78 -28.54 -5.40
N LYS A 181 -2.16 -27.44 -4.92
CA LYS A 181 -2.77 -26.10 -4.85
C LYS A 181 -1.84 -25.06 -5.44
N PHE A 182 -2.40 -24.14 -6.22
CA PHE A 182 -1.68 -23.01 -6.79
C PHE A 182 -2.12 -21.71 -6.13
N ILE A 183 -1.19 -20.86 -5.74
CA ILE A 183 -1.43 -19.50 -5.28
C ILE A 183 -0.58 -18.56 -6.14
N LEU A 184 -1.24 -17.91 -7.07
CA LEU A 184 -0.61 -16.98 -8.00
C LEU A 184 -0.74 -15.56 -7.45
N ALA A 185 0.34 -14.82 -7.37
CA ALA A 185 0.32 -13.42 -6.94
C ALA A 185 0.79 -12.51 -8.10
N THR A 186 0.15 -11.36 -8.26
CA THR A 186 0.49 -10.41 -9.33
C THR A 186 0.20 -8.98 -8.93
N THR A 187 1.03 -8.06 -9.43
CA THR A 187 0.75 -6.62 -9.40
C THR A 187 0.02 -6.17 -10.67
N GLU A 188 0.05 -6.96 -11.74
CA GLU A 188 -0.52 -6.62 -13.04
C GLU A 188 -1.48 -7.72 -13.54
N PRO A 189 -2.71 -7.80 -13.00
CA PRO A 189 -3.67 -8.84 -13.36
C PRO A 189 -4.04 -8.83 -14.85
N GLN A 190 -3.97 -7.67 -15.52
CA GLN A 190 -4.26 -7.51 -16.94
C GLN A 190 -3.25 -8.24 -17.84
N LYS A 191 -2.03 -8.52 -17.35
CA LYS A 191 -1.00 -9.30 -18.07
C LYS A 191 -1.13 -10.82 -17.90
N VAL A 192 -1.95 -11.27 -16.95
CA VAL A 192 -2.21 -12.70 -16.75
C VAL A 192 -3.23 -13.17 -17.79
N PRO A 193 -2.97 -14.26 -18.53
CA PRO A 193 -3.91 -14.76 -19.55
C PRO A 193 -5.31 -15.04 -18.99
N PRO A 194 -6.38 -14.68 -19.71
CA PRO A 194 -7.76 -14.94 -19.27
C PRO A 194 -8.05 -16.41 -18.99
N THR A 195 -7.38 -17.31 -19.70
CA THR A 195 -7.47 -18.76 -19.54
C THR A 195 -6.98 -19.23 -18.16
N ILE A 196 -5.98 -18.57 -17.59
CA ILE A 196 -5.49 -18.79 -16.22
C ILE A 196 -6.47 -18.16 -15.23
N GLN A 197 -6.85 -16.88 -15.47
CA GLN A 197 -7.74 -16.16 -14.56
C GLN A 197 -9.08 -16.88 -14.33
N SER A 198 -9.67 -17.46 -15.40
CA SER A 198 -10.95 -18.17 -15.33
C SER A 198 -10.92 -19.46 -14.50
N ARG A 199 -9.73 -20.02 -14.22
CA ARG A 199 -9.53 -21.23 -13.43
C ARG A 199 -9.15 -20.93 -11.98
N CYS A 200 -8.91 -19.66 -11.66
CA CYS A 200 -8.50 -19.21 -10.33
C CYS A 200 -9.65 -18.56 -9.57
N GLN A 201 -9.71 -18.81 -8.28
CA GLN A 201 -10.48 -17.96 -7.39
C GLN A 201 -9.71 -16.67 -7.16
N ARG A 202 -10.23 -15.54 -7.68
CA ARG A 202 -9.57 -14.24 -7.63
C ARG A 202 -9.86 -13.51 -6.32
N PHE A 203 -8.81 -12.90 -5.77
CA PHE A 203 -8.85 -11.99 -4.62
C PHE A 203 -8.09 -10.71 -4.93
N ASP A 204 -8.79 -9.59 -4.85
CA ASP A 204 -8.21 -8.27 -5.09
C ASP A 204 -7.80 -7.64 -3.76
N PHE A 205 -6.50 -7.46 -3.58
CA PHE A 205 -5.89 -6.78 -2.45
C PHE A 205 -5.90 -5.28 -2.69
N ARG A 206 -6.40 -4.53 -1.74
CA ARG A 206 -6.51 -3.07 -1.81
C ARG A 206 -5.30 -2.40 -1.18
N ASN A 207 -5.04 -1.16 -1.57
CA ASN A 207 -4.10 -0.31 -0.85
C ASN A 207 -4.57 -0.17 0.61
N ILE A 208 -3.61 -0.18 1.52
CA ILE A 208 -3.88 -0.06 2.95
C ILE A 208 -4.01 1.44 3.26
N PRO A 209 -5.09 1.90 3.90
CA PRO A 209 -5.22 3.30 4.32
C PRO A 209 -4.07 3.73 5.23
N SER A 210 -3.57 4.97 5.05
CA SER A 210 -2.41 5.48 5.81
C SER A 210 -2.65 5.44 7.33
N GLY A 211 -3.88 5.68 7.79
CA GLY A 211 -4.23 5.54 9.21
C GLY A 211 -3.99 4.13 9.75
N ARG A 212 -4.33 3.08 8.98
CA ARG A 212 -4.10 1.68 9.37
C ARG A 212 -2.61 1.30 9.33
N ILE A 213 -1.86 1.88 8.40
CA ILE A 213 -0.41 1.73 8.36
C ILE A 213 0.20 2.40 9.59
N ALA A 214 -0.22 3.63 9.92
CA ALA A 214 0.26 4.38 11.09
C ALA A 214 0.02 3.62 12.39
N GLU A 215 -1.19 3.06 12.61
CA GLU A 215 -1.49 2.21 13.77
C GLU A 215 -0.51 1.03 13.88
N HIS A 216 -0.23 0.37 12.76
CA HIS A 216 0.70 -0.76 12.75
C HIS A 216 2.14 -0.32 13.01
N LEU A 217 2.61 0.78 12.40
CA LEU A 217 3.93 1.36 12.65
C LEU A 217 4.09 1.74 14.12
N ARG A 218 3.05 2.31 14.77
CA ARG A 218 3.04 2.62 16.20
C ARG A 218 3.26 1.35 17.03
N SER A 219 2.51 0.29 16.76
CA SER A 219 2.68 -1.01 17.44
C SER A 219 4.09 -1.60 17.25
N VAL A 220 4.72 -1.36 16.10
CA VAL A 220 6.11 -1.80 15.85
C VAL A 220 7.09 -0.97 16.66
N LEU A 221 6.94 0.36 16.70
CA LEU A 221 7.77 1.26 17.49
C LEU A 221 7.72 0.91 18.99
N ASP A 222 6.52 0.64 19.51
CA ASP A 222 6.35 0.20 20.92
C ASP A 222 7.13 -1.07 21.21
N LYS A 223 7.10 -2.06 20.30
CA LYS A 223 7.84 -3.33 20.44
C LYS A 223 9.35 -3.16 20.32
N GLU A 224 9.82 -2.20 19.52
CA GLU A 224 11.22 -1.85 19.36
C GLU A 224 11.72 -0.93 20.50
N GLY A 225 10.82 -0.38 21.32
CA GLY A 225 11.16 0.58 22.37
C GLY A 225 11.71 1.90 21.82
N VAL A 226 11.17 2.36 20.70
CA VAL A 226 11.57 3.60 20.02
C VAL A 226 10.45 4.62 20.12
N GLU A 227 10.76 5.77 20.69
CA GLU A 227 9.85 6.92 20.75
C GLU A 227 9.86 7.67 19.42
N ALA A 228 8.69 8.06 18.94
CA ALA A 228 8.51 8.83 17.72
C ALA A 228 7.32 9.76 17.85
N ASP A 229 7.42 10.94 17.24
CA ASP A 229 6.32 11.88 17.14
C ASP A 229 5.18 11.29 16.28
N ASP A 230 3.93 11.60 16.62
CA ASP A 230 2.75 11.15 15.86
C ASP A 230 2.82 11.58 14.40
N GLU A 231 3.29 12.80 14.16
CA GLU A 231 3.46 13.35 12.81
C GLU A 231 4.42 12.50 11.96
N VAL A 232 5.56 12.07 12.53
CA VAL A 232 6.53 11.18 11.85
C VAL A 232 5.89 9.88 11.42
N VAL A 233 5.09 9.27 12.31
CA VAL A 233 4.42 8.00 12.02
C VAL A 233 3.41 8.16 10.89
N PHE A 234 2.65 9.25 10.88
CA PHE A 234 1.70 9.56 9.81
C PHE A 234 2.41 9.85 8.47
N GLN A 235 3.48 10.63 8.49
CA GLN A 235 4.26 10.93 7.27
C GLN A 235 4.90 9.65 6.70
N LEU A 236 5.48 8.78 7.53
CA LEU A 236 5.97 7.47 7.09
C LEU A 236 4.89 6.60 6.47
N ALA A 237 3.69 6.60 7.07
CA ALA A 237 2.55 5.85 6.55
C ALA A 237 2.08 6.40 5.19
N ALA A 238 2.06 7.72 5.02
CA ALA A 238 1.73 8.37 3.76
C ALA A 238 2.79 8.08 2.68
N LEU A 239 4.08 8.18 3.01
CA LEU A 239 5.19 7.83 2.12
C LEU A 239 5.17 6.37 1.69
N GLY A 240 4.63 5.47 2.53
CA GLY A 240 4.40 4.06 2.20
C GLY A 240 3.38 3.82 1.09
N ASN A 241 2.59 4.84 0.72
CA ASN A 241 1.63 4.86 -0.40
C ASN A 241 0.75 3.60 -0.48
N GLY A 242 0.17 3.21 0.65
CA GLY A 242 -0.68 2.02 0.77
C GLY A 242 0.07 0.68 0.86
N SER A 243 1.41 0.71 0.88
CA SER A 243 2.28 -0.46 1.01
C SER A 243 2.83 -0.56 2.44
N MET A 244 2.41 -1.57 3.19
CA MET A 244 2.96 -1.86 4.52
C MET A 244 4.46 -2.20 4.47
N ARG A 245 4.89 -2.91 3.41
CA ARG A 245 6.30 -3.29 3.26
C ARG A 245 7.20 -2.07 3.09
N ASP A 246 6.77 -1.11 2.27
CA ASP A 246 7.57 0.08 1.99
C ASP A 246 7.57 1.01 3.22
N ALA A 247 6.43 1.17 3.91
CA ALA A 247 6.34 1.91 5.16
C ALA A 247 7.26 1.33 6.25
N LEU A 248 7.28 0.01 6.45
CA LEU A 248 8.18 -0.65 7.38
C LEU A 248 9.65 -0.53 6.97
N SER A 249 9.95 -0.52 5.67
CA SER A 249 11.32 -0.33 5.16
C SER A 249 11.80 1.10 5.38
N LEU A 250 10.90 2.09 5.25
CA LEU A 250 11.20 3.49 5.58
C LEU A 250 11.45 3.67 7.09
N LEU A 251 10.57 3.07 7.93
CA LEU A 251 10.73 3.07 9.38
C LEU A 251 12.07 2.43 9.79
N ASP A 252 12.42 1.30 9.20
CA ASP A 252 13.67 0.59 9.47
C ASP A 252 14.91 1.47 9.22
N ARG A 253 14.88 2.20 8.10
CA ARG A 253 15.92 3.17 7.78
C ARG A 253 15.96 4.33 8.77
N LEU A 254 14.81 4.84 9.19
CA LEU A 254 14.73 5.95 10.14
C LEU A 254 15.24 5.53 11.52
N ILE A 255 14.91 4.33 12.00
CA ILE A 255 15.45 3.79 13.26
C ILE A 255 16.97 3.61 13.20
N ALA A 256 17.51 3.31 12.02
CA ALA A 256 18.95 3.12 11.82
C ALA A 256 19.77 4.41 11.95
N THR A 257 19.16 5.61 11.96
CA THR A 257 19.87 6.88 12.25
C THR A 257 20.40 6.91 13.69
N GLY A 258 19.71 6.24 14.61
CA GLY A 258 20.04 6.22 16.02
C GLY A 258 19.47 7.38 16.84
N ASP A 259 18.80 8.34 16.20
CA ASP A 259 18.16 9.48 16.85
C ASP A 259 16.97 9.03 17.70
N ARG A 260 16.80 9.63 18.86
CA ARG A 260 15.69 9.34 19.78
C ARG A 260 15.31 10.58 20.59
N PRO A 261 14.06 11.02 20.55
CA PRO A 261 12.93 10.49 19.76
C PRO A 261 13.10 10.72 18.26
N LEU A 262 12.37 9.96 17.44
CA LEU A 262 12.29 10.21 16.00
C LEU A 262 11.42 11.44 15.77
N THR A 263 12.02 12.47 15.14
CA THR A 263 11.36 13.76 14.88
C THR A 263 11.10 13.97 13.39
N THR A 264 10.23 14.91 13.05
CA THR A 264 10.00 15.32 11.65
C THR A 264 11.26 15.82 10.99
N THR A 265 12.13 16.54 11.72
CA THR A 265 13.42 17.00 11.20
C THR A 265 14.32 15.84 10.77
N THR A 266 14.44 14.79 11.60
CA THR A 266 15.21 13.58 11.24
C THR A 266 14.65 12.92 9.98
N LEU A 267 13.31 12.87 9.86
CA LEU A 267 12.66 12.30 8.68
C LEU A 267 12.91 13.14 7.43
N GLU A 268 12.75 14.46 7.53
CA GLU A 268 12.99 15.41 6.42
C GLU A 268 14.42 15.33 5.92
N GLU A 269 15.41 15.36 6.82
CA GLU A 269 16.83 15.26 6.47
C GLU A 269 17.17 13.93 5.80
N MET A 270 16.65 12.83 6.34
CA MET A 270 16.97 11.49 5.85
C MET A 270 16.40 11.20 4.48
N PHE A 271 15.18 11.65 4.22
CA PHE A 271 14.48 11.38 2.96
C PHE A 271 14.51 12.54 1.97
N GLY A 272 15.17 13.65 2.33
CA GLY A 272 15.23 14.85 1.49
C GLY A 272 13.85 15.46 1.27
N LEU A 273 12.99 15.37 2.29
CA LEU A 273 11.66 15.97 2.21
C LEU A 273 11.74 17.48 2.43
N PRO A 274 10.84 18.25 1.83
CA PRO A 274 10.75 19.66 2.13
C PRO A 274 10.37 19.89 3.58
N ASP A 275 10.98 20.88 4.21
CA ASP A 275 10.61 21.40 5.51
C ASP A 275 9.13 21.84 5.49
N ALA A 276 8.29 21.14 6.26
CA ALA A 276 6.84 21.33 6.27
C ALA A 276 6.46 22.76 6.68
N GLU A 277 7.25 23.40 7.57
CA GLU A 277 7.02 24.77 7.99
C GLU A 277 7.31 25.78 6.88
N LEU A 278 8.34 25.53 6.05
CA LEU A 278 8.63 26.38 4.87
C LEU A 278 7.52 26.25 3.82
N ILE A 279 7.01 25.05 3.59
CA ILE A 279 5.87 24.85 2.67
C ILE A 279 4.62 25.56 3.20
N HIS A 280 4.33 25.44 4.50
CA HIS A 280 3.21 26.14 5.12
C HIS A 280 3.33 27.66 4.94
N ARG A 281 4.52 28.24 5.18
CA ARG A 281 4.78 29.68 4.97
C ARG A 281 4.65 30.09 3.51
N LEU A 282 5.11 29.24 2.58
CA LEU A 282 4.95 29.50 1.14
C LEU A 282 3.47 29.58 0.74
N ILE A 283 2.65 28.63 1.22
CA ILE A 283 1.21 28.63 0.92
C ILE A 283 0.50 29.79 1.62
N ALA A 284 0.92 30.15 2.84
CA ALA A 284 0.40 31.34 3.52
C ALA A 284 0.69 32.62 2.73
N ALA A 285 1.88 32.73 2.11
CA ALA A 285 2.22 33.86 1.23
C ALA A 285 1.30 33.91 -0.01
N PHE A 286 0.84 32.76 -0.54
CA PHE A 286 -0.16 32.75 -1.62
C PHE A 286 -1.49 33.34 -1.12
N ALA A 287 -1.96 32.99 0.08
CA ALA A 287 -3.18 33.52 0.68
C ALA A 287 -3.08 35.02 0.96
N ASP A 288 -1.89 35.53 1.29
CA ASP A 288 -1.67 36.96 1.53
C ASP A 288 -1.45 37.76 0.23
N GLY A 289 -1.33 37.10 -0.91
CA GLY A 289 -0.97 37.76 -2.18
C GLY A 289 0.46 38.33 -2.19
N ASP A 290 1.34 37.86 -1.29
CA ASP A 290 2.71 38.37 -1.10
C ASP A 290 3.69 37.66 -2.04
N VAL A 291 3.80 38.18 -3.27
CA VAL A 291 4.71 37.63 -4.31
C VAL A 291 6.17 37.64 -3.86
N PRO A 292 6.73 38.72 -3.26
CA PRO A 292 8.10 38.70 -2.75
C PRO A 292 8.35 37.59 -1.72
N ALA A 293 7.46 37.41 -0.75
CA ALA A 293 7.59 36.36 0.27
C ALA A 293 7.54 34.97 -0.37
N ALA A 294 6.61 34.71 -1.28
CA ALA A 294 6.48 33.44 -1.98
C ALA A 294 7.75 33.07 -2.78
N LEU A 295 8.30 34.02 -3.53
CA LEU A 295 9.53 33.78 -4.30
C LEU A 295 10.75 33.53 -3.40
N ASN A 296 10.87 34.24 -2.27
CA ASN A 296 11.94 34.02 -1.30
C ASN A 296 11.83 32.64 -0.64
N GLN A 297 10.64 32.26 -0.15
CA GLN A 297 10.41 30.94 0.46
C GLN A 297 10.70 29.78 -0.52
N ALA A 298 10.26 29.91 -1.77
CA ALA A 298 10.58 28.94 -2.81
C ALA A 298 12.09 28.91 -3.12
N GLY A 299 12.76 30.07 -3.11
CA GLY A 299 14.20 30.17 -3.23
C GLY A 299 14.96 29.42 -2.13
N ASP A 300 14.53 29.59 -0.87
CA ASP A 300 15.12 28.92 0.29
C ASP A 300 14.94 27.39 0.21
N LEU A 301 13.76 26.89 -0.20
CA LEU A 301 13.49 25.47 -0.39
C LEU A 301 14.42 24.87 -1.45
N LEU A 302 14.57 25.54 -2.59
CA LEU A 302 15.46 25.09 -3.67
C LEU A 302 16.94 25.16 -3.26
N ALA A 303 17.36 26.17 -2.48
CA ALA A 303 18.70 26.28 -1.94
C ALA A 303 19.07 25.15 -0.98
N ARG A 304 18.07 24.56 -0.30
CA ARG A 304 18.21 23.36 0.55
C ARG A 304 18.28 22.05 -0.23
N GLY A 305 18.26 22.09 -1.58
CA GLY A 305 18.46 20.93 -2.44
C GLY A 305 17.18 20.25 -2.96
N ILE A 306 16.01 20.83 -2.68
CA ILE A 306 14.74 20.33 -3.24
C ILE A 306 14.69 20.63 -4.73
N SER A 307 14.36 19.65 -5.56
CA SER A 307 14.19 19.87 -6.99
C SER A 307 12.90 20.65 -7.30
N GLN A 308 12.86 21.33 -8.46
CA GLN A 308 11.66 22.06 -8.88
C GLN A 308 10.45 21.12 -9.02
N ASP A 309 10.66 19.91 -9.55
CA ASP A 309 9.59 18.92 -9.73
C ASP A 309 9.02 18.46 -8.38
N GLN A 310 9.89 18.20 -7.38
CA GLN A 310 9.46 17.87 -6.01
C GLN A 310 8.68 19.01 -5.35
N LEU A 311 9.15 20.26 -5.50
CA LEU A 311 8.44 21.41 -4.94
C LEU A 311 7.02 21.52 -5.51
N VAL A 312 6.88 21.36 -6.84
CA VAL A 312 5.55 21.42 -7.50
C VAL A 312 4.66 20.28 -7.05
N GLU A 313 5.19 19.06 -6.92
CA GLU A 313 4.45 17.88 -6.45
C GLU A 313 3.92 18.09 -5.03
N VAL A 314 4.79 18.55 -4.13
CA VAL A 314 4.40 18.85 -2.73
C VAL A 314 3.36 19.98 -2.67
N LEU A 315 3.48 21.01 -3.50
CA LEU A 315 2.48 22.07 -3.58
C LEU A 315 1.12 21.54 -4.04
N ILE A 316 1.09 20.67 -5.06
CA ILE A 316 -0.16 20.05 -5.54
C ILE A 316 -0.84 19.25 -4.42
N ASP A 317 -0.09 18.45 -3.67
CA ASP A 317 -0.63 17.63 -2.58
C ASP A 317 -1.18 18.48 -1.42
N HIS A 318 -0.47 19.55 -1.04
CA HIS A 318 -0.96 20.46 -0.01
C HIS A 318 -2.19 21.25 -0.46
N LEU A 319 -2.18 21.81 -1.68
CA LEU A 319 -3.33 22.53 -2.25
C LEU A 319 -4.54 21.60 -2.39
N ARG A 320 -4.36 20.34 -2.77
CA ARG A 320 -5.41 19.32 -2.81
C ARG A 320 -5.99 19.08 -1.42
N THR A 321 -5.14 18.98 -0.40
CA THR A 321 -5.55 18.81 0.99
C THR A 321 -6.40 19.98 1.45
N LEU A 322 -5.96 21.23 1.21
CA LEU A 322 -6.70 22.44 1.53
C LEU A 322 -8.03 22.50 0.76
N MET A 323 -8.04 22.14 -0.50
CA MET A 323 -9.26 22.10 -1.32
C MET A 323 -10.29 21.12 -0.75
N LEU A 324 -9.86 19.92 -0.33
CA LEU A 324 -10.76 18.93 0.25
C LEU A 324 -11.31 19.40 1.61
N ILE A 325 -10.49 20.03 2.45
CA ILE A 325 -10.93 20.60 3.73
C ILE A 325 -11.90 21.77 3.49
N SER A 326 -11.59 22.66 2.54
CA SER A 326 -12.47 23.80 2.19
C SER A 326 -13.83 23.32 1.64
N ALA A 327 -13.85 22.26 0.83
CA ALA A 327 -15.08 21.78 0.21
C ALA A 327 -15.92 20.85 1.09
N CYS A 328 -15.29 20.00 1.92
CA CYS A 328 -15.93 18.91 2.66
C CYS A 328 -15.91 19.10 4.18
N GLY A 329 -15.21 20.13 4.67
CA GLY A 329 -15.02 20.36 6.11
C GLY A 329 -13.78 19.65 6.67
N SER A 330 -13.36 20.05 7.88
CA SER A 330 -12.14 19.54 8.53
C SER A 330 -12.18 18.06 8.87
N ASP A 331 -13.37 17.48 9.11
CA ASP A 331 -13.53 16.10 9.55
C ASP A 331 -13.63 15.07 8.42
N THR A 332 -13.38 15.51 7.18
CA THR A 332 -13.47 14.64 6.01
C THR A 332 -12.51 13.47 6.10
N SER A 333 -12.98 12.26 5.75
CA SER A 333 -12.16 11.05 5.61
C SER A 333 -11.32 11.01 4.33
N LEU A 334 -11.49 12.00 3.45
CA LEU A 334 -10.73 12.13 2.20
C LEU A 334 -9.31 12.66 2.41
N VAL A 335 -9.02 13.21 3.61
CA VAL A 335 -7.72 13.76 3.99
C VAL A 335 -7.12 12.93 5.11
N GLU A 336 -5.99 12.31 4.81
CA GLU A 336 -5.24 11.46 5.74
C GLU A 336 -4.00 12.20 6.25
N ILE A 337 -4.19 13.05 7.28
CA ILE A 337 -3.12 13.78 7.97
C ILE A 337 -3.32 13.67 9.49
N ALA A 338 -2.22 13.86 10.25
CA ALA A 338 -2.24 13.85 11.70
C ALA A 338 -3.20 14.92 12.26
N PRO A 339 -3.79 14.72 13.46
CA PRO A 339 -4.74 15.66 14.04
C PRO A 339 -4.21 17.09 14.16
N GLN A 340 -2.96 17.28 14.59
CA GLN A 340 -2.33 18.60 14.70
C GLN A 340 -2.12 19.28 13.34
N GLY A 341 -1.70 18.52 12.32
CA GLY A 341 -1.58 19.00 10.95
C GLY A 341 -2.94 19.39 10.36
N ARG A 342 -4.02 18.72 10.78
CA ARG A 342 -5.39 19.00 10.34
C ARG A 342 -5.89 20.35 10.81
N GLU A 343 -5.59 20.74 12.04
CA GLU A 343 -5.96 22.07 12.57
C GLU A 343 -5.27 23.19 11.77
N LYS A 344 -3.95 23.08 11.57
CA LYS A 344 -3.18 24.05 10.77
C LYS A 344 -3.67 24.12 9.32
N ALA A 345 -3.97 22.98 8.73
CA ALA A 345 -4.49 22.91 7.36
C ALA A 345 -5.91 23.52 7.27
N ALA A 346 -6.77 23.33 8.28
CA ALA A 346 -8.11 23.92 8.32
C ALA A 346 -8.08 25.45 8.46
N GLU A 347 -7.18 25.98 9.31
CA GLU A 347 -6.96 27.42 9.42
C GLU A 347 -6.52 28.03 8.08
N LEU A 348 -5.55 27.39 7.41
CA LEU A 348 -5.04 27.84 6.13
C LEU A 348 -6.09 27.69 5.01
N ALA A 349 -6.86 26.60 5.00
CA ALA A 349 -7.95 26.37 4.04
C ALA A 349 -9.05 27.44 4.13
N GLY A 350 -9.33 27.94 5.34
CA GLY A 350 -10.29 29.04 5.57
C GLY A 350 -9.89 30.38 4.93
N ARG A 351 -8.65 30.50 4.46
CA ARG A 351 -8.14 31.72 3.80
C ARG A 351 -8.27 31.65 2.28
N PHE A 352 -8.72 30.55 1.71
CA PHE A 352 -8.90 30.35 0.28
C PHE A 352 -10.32 29.94 -0.07
N ASP A 353 -10.79 30.38 -1.22
CA ASP A 353 -11.99 29.83 -1.84
C ASP A 353 -11.70 28.50 -2.56
N THR A 354 -12.64 27.55 -2.50
CA THR A 354 -12.50 26.26 -3.21
C THR A 354 -12.21 26.43 -4.71
N PRO A 355 -12.87 27.34 -5.46
CA PRO A 355 -12.52 27.61 -6.87
C PRO A 355 -11.08 28.10 -7.08
N ALA A 356 -10.56 28.94 -6.16
CA ALA A 356 -9.19 29.41 -6.21
C ALA A 356 -8.20 28.23 -6.06
N LEU A 357 -8.42 27.35 -5.09
CA LEU A 357 -7.58 26.16 -4.87
C LEU A 357 -7.59 25.22 -6.09
N VAL A 358 -8.75 24.98 -6.72
CA VAL A 358 -8.85 24.20 -7.97
C VAL A 358 -8.03 24.84 -9.09
N HIS A 359 -8.10 26.17 -9.23
CA HIS A 359 -7.31 26.90 -10.23
C HIS A 359 -5.80 26.84 -9.94
N MET A 360 -5.40 26.95 -8.68
CA MET A 360 -4.00 26.86 -8.26
C MET A 360 -3.41 25.47 -8.55
N ILE A 361 -4.16 24.39 -8.31
CA ILE A 361 -3.77 23.03 -8.67
C ILE A 361 -3.56 22.93 -10.18
N ALA A 362 -4.49 23.46 -10.99
CA ALA A 362 -4.37 23.44 -12.45
C ALA A 362 -3.15 24.23 -12.95
N LEU A 363 -2.76 25.32 -12.28
CA LEU A 363 -1.54 26.06 -12.60
C LEU A 363 -0.28 25.24 -12.30
N CYS A 364 -0.23 24.55 -11.15
CA CYS A 364 0.88 23.66 -10.78
C CYS A 364 1.01 22.48 -11.76
N GLU A 365 -0.10 21.86 -12.13
CA GLU A 365 -0.15 20.79 -13.13
C GLU A 365 0.35 21.24 -14.51
N ASN A 366 -0.02 22.45 -14.93
CA ASN A 366 0.48 23.04 -16.18
C ASN A 366 1.98 23.31 -16.11
N LEU A 367 2.47 23.78 -14.97
CA LEU A 367 3.91 23.98 -14.74
C LEU A 367 4.65 22.66 -14.85
N GLN A 368 4.19 21.60 -14.20
CA GLN A 368 4.82 20.28 -14.21
C GLN A 368 4.94 19.72 -15.65
N ARG A 369 3.94 19.92 -16.47
CA ARG A 369 3.97 19.52 -17.90
C ARG A 369 4.91 20.37 -18.73
N SER A 370 4.93 21.68 -18.50
CA SER A 370 5.71 22.63 -19.29
C SER A 370 7.18 22.66 -18.92
N SER A 371 7.53 22.43 -17.63
CA SER A 371 8.91 22.43 -17.16
C SER A 371 9.75 21.34 -17.81
N ARG A 372 9.16 20.16 -18.07
CA ARG A 372 9.84 19.03 -18.73
C ARG A 372 10.24 19.30 -20.16
N ALA A 373 9.55 20.22 -20.83
CA ALA A 373 9.78 20.58 -22.24
C ALA A 373 10.58 21.88 -22.41
N SER A 374 10.80 22.63 -21.35
CA SER A 374 11.39 23.98 -21.40
C SER A 374 12.84 24.02 -20.88
N ALA A 375 13.69 24.73 -21.61
CA ALA A 375 15.03 25.05 -21.13
C ALA A 375 15.05 26.05 -19.94
N ASN A 376 13.95 26.77 -19.70
CA ASN A 376 13.82 27.85 -18.71
C ASN A 376 12.86 27.48 -17.56
N GLY A 377 12.96 26.26 -17.04
CA GLY A 377 12.07 25.74 -15.97
C GLY A 377 11.98 26.68 -14.75
N ARG A 378 13.10 27.31 -14.36
CA ARG A 378 13.13 28.24 -13.22
C ARG A 378 12.25 29.47 -13.46
N ALA A 379 12.33 30.09 -14.61
CA ALA A 379 11.50 31.25 -14.93
C ALA A 379 10.01 30.89 -14.97
N LEU A 380 9.65 29.69 -15.44
CA LEU A 380 8.28 29.20 -15.41
C LEU A 380 7.79 28.97 -13.99
N LEU A 381 8.63 28.43 -13.11
CA LEU A 381 8.30 28.27 -11.69
C LEU A 381 8.03 29.63 -11.05
N ASP A 382 8.95 30.58 -11.17
CA ASP A 382 8.84 31.93 -10.57
C ASP A 382 7.57 32.65 -11.07
N ALA A 383 7.29 32.58 -12.38
CA ALA A 383 6.08 33.14 -12.97
C ALA A 383 4.79 32.46 -12.46
N THR A 384 4.83 31.14 -12.25
CA THR A 384 3.68 30.39 -11.70
C THR A 384 3.46 30.73 -10.23
N LEU A 385 4.50 30.81 -9.40
CA LEU A 385 4.39 31.23 -8.01
C LEU A 385 3.79 32.65 -7.90
N ALA A 386 4.22 33.57 -8.73
CA ALA A 386 3.61 34.91 -8.79
C ALA A 386 2.12 34.84 -9.18
N ARG A 387 1.73 33.99 -10.11
CA ARG A 387 0.32 33.78 -10.49
C ARG A 387 -0.50 33.15 -9.36
N LEU A 388 0.07 32.23 -8.58
CA LEU A 388 -0.60 31.63 -7.42
C LEU A 388 -0.98 32.71 -6.39
N CYS A 389 -0.07 33.67 -6.09
CA CYS A 389 -0.37 34.80 -5.23
C CYS A 389 -1.44 35.75 -5.76
N LEU A 390 -1.64 35.79 -7.07
CA LEU A 390 -2.59 36.72 -7.72
C LEU A 390 -3.94 36.05 -8.06
N THR A 391 -4.13 34.79 -7.65
CA THR A 391 -5.31 33.99 -8.04
C THR A 391 -6.64 34.62 -7.55
N GLU A 392 -6.67 35.19 -6.36
CA GLU A 392 -7.87 35.88 -5.84
C GLU A 392 -8.26 37.07 -6.69
N ASN A 393 -7.30 37.87 -7.15
CA ASN A 393 -7.57 39.02 -8.03
C ASN A 393 -8.16 38.60 -9.38
N ILE A 394 -7.85 37.38 -9.86
CA ILE A 394 -8.38 36.86 -11.14
C ILE A 394 -9.80 36.32 -10.95
N ALA A 395 -10.11 35.72 -9.82
CA ALA A 395 -11.46 35.27 -9.47
C ALA A 395 -12.43 36.46 -9.40
N ASP A 396 -12.01 37.60 -8.79
CA ASP A 396 -12.80 38.84 -8.71
C ASP A 396 -13.08 39.40 -10.11
N VAL A 397 -12.12 39.39 -11.03
CA VAL A 397 -12.32 39.83 -12.41
C VAL A 397 -13.31 38.94 -13.19
N ALA A 398 -13.26 37.62 -12.95
CA ALA A 398 -14.22 36.68 -13.55
C ALA A 398 -15.64 36.90 -13.02
N ALA A 399 -15.80 37.18 -11.72
CA ALA A 399 -17.08 37.53 -11.09
C ALA A 399 -17.64 38.86 -11.61
N LEU A 400 -16.78 39.86 -11.80
CA LEU A 400 -17.15 41.15 -12.42
C LEU A 400 -17.61 40.96 -13.89
N LEU A 401 -16.96 40.12 -14.66
CA LEU A 401 -17.35 39.81 -16.05
C LEU A 401 -18.64 38.98 -16.12
N ALA A 402 -18.94 38.18 -15.11
CA ALA A 402 -20.19 37.43 -14.99
C ALA A 402 -21.37 38.24 -14.50
N GLY A 403 -21.18 39.52 -14.13
CA GLY A 403 -22.26 40.44 -13.70
C GLY A 403 -22.73 40.28 -12.28
N ASP A 404 -21.95 39.61 -11.43
CA ASP A 404 -22.24 39.45 -9.99
C ASP A 404 -21.76 40.69 -9.24
N SER A 405 -22.70 41.58 -8.86
CA SER A 405 -22.43 42.89 -8.25
C SER A 405 -22.08 42.86 -6.77
N ARG A 406 -21.36 41.84 -6.31
CA ARG A 406 -20.82 41.81 -4.95
C ARG A 406 -19.35 42.24 -4.93
N ILE A 407 -19.11 43.52 -5.17
CA ILE A 407 -17.79 44.12 -5.03
C ILE A 407 -17.44 44.19 -3.56
N ALA A 408 -16.54 43.37 -3.07
CA ALA A 408 -15.87 43.61 -1.81
C ALA A 408 -14.97 44.84 -1.94
N THR A 409 -15.20 45.85 -1.16
CA THR A 409 -14.39 47.07 -1.12
C THR A 409 -12.95 46.73 -0.74
N PRO A 410 -11.93 47.15 -1.50
CA PRO A 410 -10.55 46.85 -1.17
C PRO A 410 -10.15 47.41 0.19
N PRO A 411 -9.36 46.73 1.02
CA PRO A 411 -8.91 47.22 2.29
C PRO A 411 -8.04 48.46 2.09
N GLN A 412 -8.48 49.59 2.68
CA GLN A 412 -7.71 50.83 2.67
C GLN A 412 -6.39 50.60 3.37
N LYS A 413 -5.24 50.75 2.65
CA LYS A 413 -3.92 50.88 3.23
C LYS A 413 -3.92 52.09 4.20
N LYS A 414 -3.88 51.82 5.50
CA LYS A 414 -3.51 52.83 6.48
C LYS A 414 -2.04 53.19 6.28
N LYS A 415 -1.80 54.48 6.09
CA LYS A 415 -0.47 55.09 6.08
C LYS A 415 0.25 54.94 7.41
#